data_5484c9cf24d1042a9257a319498f3321
#
_entry.id   5484c9cf24d1042a9257a319498f3321
#
_cell.length_a   1.000
_cell.length_b   1.000
_cell.length_c   1.000
_cell.angle_alpha   90.00
_cell.angle_beta   90.00
_cell.angle_gamma   90.00
#
_symmetry.space_group_name_H-M   'P 1'
#
loop_
_entity.id
_entity.type
_entity.pdbx_description
1 polymer ?
#
loop_
_entity_poly.entity_id
_entity_poly.type
_entity_poly.pdbx_seq_one_letter_code
_entity_poly.pdbx_strand_id
1 'polypeptide(L)'
;MSTPPAGSGGSPETRRTASGLSPVEVVEALGREFFLAIDARDPRRLRNTLAANATFRAHPHSAPIRPADEIVAYFGTVVSSYPNAHWDVTDVIAGSDRAAVQYVIREYSARQNRELISEQVAMIRVTGGKIVSVVGYYDTVEFQRVFWDAV
;
A
#
# COMPACT_ATOMS: atom_id res chain seq x y z
N MET A 1 -19.00 -45.03 -21.85
CA MET A 1 -19.41 -44.16 -20.78
C MET A 1 -18.24 -43.22 -20.43
N SER A 2 -18.33 -41.98 -20.84
CA SER A 2 -17.26 -41.04 -20.61
C SER A 2 -17.36 -40.50 -19.21
N THR A 3 -16.32 -40.65 -18.43
CA THR A 3 -16.17 -39.93 -17.17
C THR A 3 -16.04 -38.45 -17.46
N PRO A 4 -16.77 -37.59 -16.78
CA PRO A 4 -16.50 -36.17 -16.91
C PRO A 4 -15.04 -35.91 -16.51
N PRO A 5 -14.38 -35.03 -17.20
CA PRO A 5 -13.04 -34.65 -16.78
C PRO A 5 -13.13 -34.24 -15.32
N ALA A 6 -12.19 -34.73 -14.53
CA ALA A 6 -12.01 -34.30 -13.16
C ALA A 6 -12.14 -32.78 -13.17
N GLY A 7 -13.10 -32.30 -12.42
CA GLY A 7 -13.36 -30.88 -12.39
C GLY A 7 -12.03 -30.14 -12.35
N SER A 8 -11.80 -29.37 -13.35
CA SER A 8 -10.65 -28.50 -13.40
C SER A 8 -10.74 -27.54 -12.22
N GLY A 9 -10.36 -28.03 -11.06
CA GLY A 9 -10.05 -27.11 -9.98
C GLY A 9 -8.89 -26.28 -10.44
N GLY A 10 -9.15 -25.22 -11.19
CA GLY A 10 -8.14 -24.23 -11.43
C GLY A 10 -7.59 -23.79 -10.08
N SER A 11 -6.30 -23.54 -10.01
CA SER A 11 -5.71 -22.97 -8.80
C SER A 11 -6.48 -21.71 -8.41
N PRO A 12 -6.50 -21.34 -7.11
CA PRO A 12 -7.18 -20.13 -6.68
C PRO A 12 -6.77 -18.88 -7.47
N GLU A 13 -5.54 -18.83 -7.99
CA GLU A 13 -5.04 -17.70 -8.76
C GLU A 13 -5.73 -17.54 -10.11
N THR A 14 -6.31 -18.63 -10.65
CA THR A 14 -7.00 -18.56 -11.94
C THR A 14 -8.49 -18.26 -11.80
N ARG A 15 -9.03 -18.28 -10.59
CA ARG A 15 -10.42 -17.93 -10.35
C ARG A 15 -10.59 -16.42 -10.52
N ARG A 16 -11.62 -16.04 -11.25
CA ARG A 16 -12.01 -14.65 -11.41
C ARG A 16 -12.98 -14.24 -10.32
N THR A 17 -12.87 -12.99 -9.86
CA THR A 17 -13.86 -12.37 -8.98
C THR A 17 -15.09 -11.96 -9.79
N ALA A 18 -16.14 -11.48 -9.11
CA ALA A 18 -17.32 -10.93 -9.76
C ALA A 18 -17.00 -9.75 -10.69
N SER A 19 -15.92 -9.02 -10.45
CA SER A 19 -15.44 -7.95 -11.30
C SER A 19 -14.56 -8.43 -12.48
N GLY A 20 -14.34 -9.74 -12.61
CA GLY A 20 -13.52 -10.33 -13.68
C GLY A 20 -12.04 -10.44 -13.36
N LEU A 21 -11.58 -9.98 -12.21
CA LEU A 21 -10.18 -10.07 -11.80
C LEU A 21 -9.90 -11.35 -11.03
N SER A 22 -8.71 -11.93 -11.21
CA SER A 22 -8.23 -13.03 -10.38
C SER A 22 -7.86 -12.49 -8.98
N PRO A 23 -7.75 -13.37 -7.95
CA PRO A 23 -7.31 -12.93 -6.64
C PRO A 23 -5.97 -12.19 -6.66
N VAL A 24 -4.99 -12.66 -7.44
CA VAL A 24 -3.69 -12.00 -7.58
C VAL A 24 -3.83 -10.62 -8.19
N GLU A 25 -4.66 -10.49 -9.24
CA GLU A 25 -4.91 -9.19 -9.89
C GLU A 25 -5.59 -8.21 -8.93
N VAL A 26 -6.51 -8.68 -8.09
CA VAL A 26 -7.16 -7.85 -7.06
C VAL A 26 -6.13 -7.34 -6.05
N VAL A 27 -5.25 -8.23 -5.57
CA VAL A 27 -4.21 -7.86 -4.59
C VAL A 27 -3.24 -6.85 -5.20
N GLU A 28 -2.80 -7.08 -6.44
CA GLU A 28 -1.92 -6.15 -7.13
C GLU A 28 -2.58 -4.78 -7.29
N ALA A 29 -3.82 -4.75 -7.73
CA ALA A 29 -4.57 -3.51 -7.91
C ALA A 29 -4.74 -2.74 -6.59
N LEU A 30 -5.05 -3.44 -5.50
CA LEU A 30 -5.17 -2.82 -4.17
C LEU A 30 -3.84 -2.24 -3.69
N GLY A 31 -2.74 -2.97 -3.90
CA GLY A 31 -1.41 -2.49 -3.53
C GLY A 31 -1.05 -1.20 -4.23
N ARG A 32 -1.35 -1.09 -5.52
CA ARG A 32 -1.11 0.12 -6.30
C ARG A 32 -2.07 1.25 -5.89
N GLU A 33 -3.35 0.94 -5.74
CA GLU A 33 -4.38 1.95 -5.44
C GLU A 33 -4.14 2.59 -4.06
N PHE A 34 -3.67 1.84 -3.09
CA PHE A 34 -3.34 2.38 -1.76
C PHE A 34 -2.42 3.60 -1.88
N PHE A 35 -1.32 3.46 -2.60
CA PHE A 35 -0.35 4.54 -2.75
C PHE A 35 -0.79 5.61 -3.76
N LEU A 36 -1.51 5.22 -4.80
CA LEU A 36 -2.08 6.19 -5.74
C LEU A 36 -3.07 7.13 -5.05
N ALA A 37 -3.88 6.59 -4.14
CA ALA A 37 -4.83 7.39 -3.37
C ALA A 37 -4.13 8.37 -2.43
N ILE A 38 -3.04 7.95 -1.79
CA ILE A 38 -2.23 8.83 -0.94
C ILE A 38 -1.60 9.95 -1.78
N ASP A 39 -1.00 9.60 -2.90
CA ASP A 39 -0.38 10.57 -3.80
C ASP A 39 -1.39 11.57 -4.35
N ALA A 40 -2.59 11.09 -4.68
CA ALA A 40 -3.70 11.94 -5.16
C ALA A 40 -4.34 12.79 -4.06
N ARG A 41 -3.97 12.61 -2.79
CA ARG A 41 -4.58 13.25 -1.64
C ARG A 41 -6.09 13.01 -1.60
N ASP A 42 -6.51 11.80 -1.92
CA ASP A 42 -7.92 11.43 -1.99
C ASP A 42 -8.27 10.47 -0.85
N PRO A 43 -8.80 10.98 0.27
CA PRO A 43 -9.09 10.14 1.43
C PRO A 43 -10.20 9.11 1.17
N ARG A 44 -11.14 9.39 0.28
CA ARG A 44 -12.21 8.45 -0.06
C ARG A 44 -11.65 7.25 -0.81
N ARG A 45 -10.78 7.49 -1.80
CA ARG A 45 -10.10 6.41 -2.53
C ARG A 45 -9.28 5.55 -1.57
N LEU A 46 -8.52 6.20 -0.67
CA LEU A 46 -7.73 5.48 0.32
C LEU A 46 -8.62 4.61 1.20
N ARG A 47 -9.70 5.18 1.74
CA ARG A 47 -10.64 4.46 2.59
C ARG A 47 -11.23 3.24 1.88
N ASN A 48 -11.51 3.36 0.60
CA ASN A 48 -12.10 2.29 -0.20
C ASN A 48 -11.17 1.08 -0.37
N THR A 49 -9.86 1.24 -0.20
CA THR A 49 -8.92 0.11 -0.26
C THR A 49 -8.90 -0.71 1.03
N LEU A 50 -9.38 -0.15 2.14
CA LEU A 50 -9.18 -0.68 3.49
C LEU A 50 -10.40 -1.43 4.00
N ALA A 51 -10.16 -2.58 4.66
CA ALA A 51 -11.17 -3.21 5.50
C ALA A 51 -11.42 -2.31 6.72
N ALA A 52 -12.64 -2.38 7.27
CA ALA A 52 -13.01 -1.52 8.41
C ALA A 52 -12.05 -1.66 9.59
N ASN A 53 -11.56 -2.88 9.86
CA ASN A 53 -10.66 -3.19 10.96
C ASN A 53 -9.18 -3.24 10.55
N ALA A 54 -8.82 -2.62 9.42
CA ALA A 54 -7.44 -2.62 8.92
C ALA A 54 -6.46 -2.04 9.93
N THR A 55 -5.22 -2.52 9.87
CA THR A 55 -4.11 -2.00 10.66
C THR A 55 -3.00 -1.49 9.74
N PHE A 56 -2.32 -0.44 10.20
CA PHE A 56 -1.17 0.14 9.51
C PHE A 56 -0.04 0.36 10.49
N ARG A 57 1.16 -0.04 10.11
CA ARG A 57 2.39 0.25 10.84
C ARG A 57 3.36 0.93 9.88
N ALA A 58 3.82 2.12 10.24
CA ALA A 58 4.78 2.86 9.41
C ALA A 58 6.09 2.07 9.22
N HIS A 59 6.50 1.34 10.27
CA HIS A 59 7.60 0.38 10.24
C HIS A 59 7.34 -0.69 11.31
N PRO A 60 8.09 -1.83 11.29
CA PRO A 60 7.80 -2.95 12.20
C PRO A 60 7.83 -2.62 13.69
N HIS A 61 8.52 -1.54 14.07
CA HIS A 61 8.63 -1.13 15.48
C HIS A 61 7.61 -0.08 15.90
N SER A 62 6.83 0.46 14.96
CA SER A 62 5.81 1.46 15.29
C SER A 62 4.57 0.80 15.86
N ALA A 63 3.84 1.56 16.69
CA ALA A 63 2.53 1.11 17.16
C ALA A 63 1.56 1.03 15.99
N PRO A 64 0.67 0.02 15.96
CA PRO A 64 -0.32 -0.08 14.88
C PRO A 64 -1.34 1.06 14.99
N ILE A 65 -1.69 1.60 13.82
CA ILE A 65 -2.77 2.56 13.66
C ILE A 65 -3.98 1.79 13.15
N ARG A 66 -5.11 1.94 13.78
CA ARG A 66 -6.38 1.30 13.45
C ARG A 66 -7.53 2.05 14.11
N PRO A 67 -8.79 1.91 13.64
CA PRO A 67 -9.22 1.19 12.44
C PRO A 67 -8.94 1.99 11.16
N ALA A 68 -9.60 1.61 10.07
CA ALA A 68 -9.38 2.22 8.77
C ALA A 68 -9.50 3.76 8.77
N ASP A 69 -10.47 4.31 9.49
CA ASP A 69 -10.67 5.77 9.54
C ASP A 69 -9.47 6.48 10.19
N GLU A 70 -8.83 5.85 11.17
CA GLU A 70 -7.62 6.40 11.79
C GLU A 70 -6.41 6.32 10.85
N ILE A 71 -6.35 5.30 9.99
CA ILE A 71 -5.32 5.20 8.96
C ILE A 71 -5.47 6.35 7.96
N VAL A 72 -6.69 6.62 7.52
CA VAL A 72 -6.99 7.72 6.60
C VAL A 72 -6.62 9.07 7.24
N ALA A 73 -6.97 9.28 8.51
CA ALA A 73 -6.62 10.49 9.25
C ALA A 73 -5.11 10.66 9.38
N TYR A 74 -4.38 9.57 9.64
CA TYR A 74 -2.92 9.59 9.70
C TYR A 74 -2.31 10.08 8.38
N PHE A 75 -2.73 9.53 7.25
CA PHE A 75 -2.21 9.95 5.95
C PHE A 75 -2.64 11.37 5.60
N GLY A 76 -3.81 11.81 6.04
CA GLY A 76 -4.23 13.21 5.92
C GLY A 76 -3.23 14.14 6.59
N THR A 77 -2.78 13.80 7.80
CA THR A 77 -1.73 14.55 8.50
C THR A 77 -0.40 14.51 7.75
N VAL A 78 -0.01 13.33 7.27
CA VAL A 78 1.26 13.17 6.53
C VAL A 78 1.29 14.05 5.28
N VAL A 79 0.26 13.98 4.44
CA VAL A 79 0.25 14.75 3.20
C VAL A 79 0.13 16.26 3.44
N SER A 80 -0.48 16.66 4.54
CA SER A 80 -0.53 18.08 4.94
C SER A 80 0.83 18.58 5.40
N SER A 81 1.60 17.72 6.08
CA SER A 81 2.95 18.06 6.56
C SER A 81 3.98 18.07 5.42
N TYR A 82 3.74 17.33 4.36
CA TYR A 82 4.64 17.22 3.22
C TYR A 82 3.90 17.49 1.92
N PRO A 83 3.50 18.75 1.68
CA PRO A 83 2.61 19.10 0.56
C PRO A 83 3.21 18.85 -0.82
N ASN A 84 4.53 18.78 -0.93
CA ASN A 84 5.22 18.55 -2.20
C ASN A 84 5.67 17.09 -2.35
N ALA A 85 5.30 16.23 -1.41
CA ALA A 85 5.70 14.83 -1.45
C ALA A 85 4.88 14.06 -2.48
N HIS A 86 5.56 13.14 -3.16
CA HIS A 86 4.96 12.20 -4.10
C HIS A 86 5.32 10.78 -3.71
N TRP A 87 4.36 9.88 -3.87
CA TRP A 87 4.51 8.44 -3.65
C TRP A 87 4.44 7.75 -5.00
N ASP A 88 5.58 7.24 -5.47
CA ASP A 88 5.68 6.57 -6.76
C ASP A 88 5.86 5.07 -6.56
N VAL A 89 4.88 4.26 -6.96
CA VAL A 89 5.00 2.81 -6.95
C VAL A 89 5.92 2.38 -8.09
N THR A 90 6.99 1.66 -7.75
CA THR A 90 7.98 1.22 -8.73
C THR A 90 7.85 -0.26 -9.07
N ASP A 91 7.31 -1.09 -8.16
CA ASP A 91 7.11 -2.51 -8.42
C ASP A 91 6.08 -3.08 -7.44
N VAL A 92 5.36 -4.12 -7.87
CA VAL A 92 4.44 -4.87 -7.03
C VAL A 92 4.64 -6.35 -7.30
N ILE A 93 4.91 -7.11 -6.25
CA ILE A 93 4.97 -8.57 -6.29
C ILE A 93 3.78 -9.07 -5.50
N ALA A 94 2.78 -9.63 -6.20
CA ALA A 94 1.51 -10.01 -5.60
C ALA A 94 1.31 -11.53 -5.60
N GLY A 95 0.78 -12.03 -4.49
CA GLY A 95 0.18 -13.35 -4.38
C GLY A 95 -1.33 -13.22 -4.27
N SER A 96 -2.01 -14.30 -3.89
CA SER A 96 -3.47 -14.33 -3.82
C SER A 96 -4.05 -13.61 -2.61
N ASP A 97 -3.25 -13.35 -1.57
CA ASP A 97 -3.70 -12.72 -0.32
C ASP A 97 -2.72 -11.67 0.22
N ARG A 98 -1.62 -11.39 -0.48
CA ARG A 98 -0.60 -10.47 -0.02
C ARG A 98 0.25 -9.94 -1.16
N ALA A 99 0.87 -8.78 -0.93
CA ALA A 99 1.79 -8.20 -1.89
C ALA A 99 2.93 -7.48 -1.18
N ALA A 100 4.08 -7.46 -1.84
CA ALA A 100 5.17 -6.53 -1.54
C ALA A 100 5.05 -5.39 -2.55
N VAL A 101 4.91 -4.17 -2.06
CA VAL A 101 4.82 -2.97 -2.91
C VAL A 101 6.06 -2.13 -2.68
N GLN A 102 6.85 -1.97 -3.72
CA GLN A 102 8.02 -1.10 -3.69
C GLN A 102 7.62 0.28 -4.19
N TYR A 103 8.01 1.31 -3.45
CA TYR A 103 7.66 2.68 -3.80
C TYR A 103 8.76 3.64 -3.34
N VAL A 104 8.73 4.83 -3.90
CA VAL A 104 9.67 5.90 -3.58
C VAL A 104 8.86 7.09 -3.11
N ILE A 105 9.24 7.67 -1.98
CA ILE A 105 8.72 8.95 -1.53
C ILE A 105 9.71 10.02 -1.97
N ARG A 106 9.21 11.02 -2.71
CA ARG A 106 10.00 12.15 -3.20
C ARG A 106 9.40 13.44 -2.70
N GLU A 107 10.25 14.31 -2.18
CA GLU A 107 9.85 15.67 -1.81
C GLU A 107 10.93 16.66 -2.16
N TYR A 108 10.56 17.74 -2.83
CA TYR A 108 11.46 18.86 -3.06
C TYR A 108 11.50 19.75 -1.81
N SER A 109 12.70 19.97 -1.27
CA SER A 109 12.93 20.88 -0.16
C SER A 109 13.48 22.20 -0.68
N ALA A 110 12.64 23.24 -0.65
CA ALA A 110 13.06 24.59 -1.03
C ALA A 110 14.18 25.10 -0.11
N ARG A 111 14.14 24.73 1.17
CA ARG A 111 15.12 25.12 2.17
C ARG A 111 16.50 24.58 1.85
N GLN A 112 16.59 23.33 1.40
CA GLN A 112 17.85 22.68 1.05
C GLN A 112 18.17 22.76 -0.44
N ASN A 113 17.23 23.25 -1.23
CA ASN A 113 17.32 23.30 -2.68
C ASN A 113 17.73 21.94 -3.28
N ARG A 114 17.09 20.88 -2.80
CA ARG A 114 17.30 19.52 -3.32
C ARG A 114 16.07 18.66 -3.14
N GLU A 115 16.03 17.58 -3.88
CA GLU A 115 15.01 16.55 -3.73
C GLU A 115 15.42 15.57 -2.63
N LEU A 116 14.48 15.28 -1.73
CA LEU A 116 14.61 14.26 -0.70
C LEU A 116 13.95 12.99 -1.22
N ILE A 117 14.66 11.87 -1.17
CA ILE A 117 14.21 10.60 -1.75
C ILE A 117 14.33 9.50 -0.69
N SER A 118 13.26 8.72 -0.50
CA SER A 118 13.28 7.54 0.34
C SER A 118 12.67 6.35 -0.41
N GLU A 119 13.46 5.29 -0.59
CA GLU A 119 13.00 4.03 -1.16
C GLU A 119 12.46 3.14 -0.05
N GLN A 120 11.26 2.60 -0.25
CA GLN A 120 10.56 1.84 0.77
C GLN A 120 9.86 0.63 0.16
N VAL A 121 9.53 -0.34 1.02
CA VAL A 121 8.67 -1.48 0.67
C VAL A 121 7.56 -1.57 1.72
N ALA A 122 6.34 -1.80 1.29
CA ALA A 122 5.24 -2.13 2.18
C ALA A 122 4.78 -3.56 1.93
N MET A 123 4.56 -4.31 3.01
CA MET A 123 3.90 -5.60 2.95
C MET A 123 2.42 -5.40 3.22
N ILE A 124 1.59 -5.84 2.28
CA ILE A 124 0.14 -5.67 2.32
C ILE A 124 -0.52 -7.04 2.38
N ARG A 125 -1.49 -7.21 3.28
CA ARG A 125 -2.35 -8.40 3.33
C ARG A 125 -3.77 -8.01 2.93
N VAL A 126 -4.42 -8.90 2.21
CA VAL A 126 -5.75 -8.68 1.66
C VAL A 126 -6.65 -9.85 2.04
N THR A 127 -7.86 -9.54 2.49
CA THR A 127 -8.92 -10.50 2.76
C THR A 127 -10.23 -9.93 2.25
N GLY A 128 -11.01 -10.73 1.53
CA GLY A 128 -12.32 -10.31 1.04
C GLY A 128 -12.27 -9.07 0.13
N GLY A 129 -11.22 -8.93 -0.66
CA GLY A 129 -11.08 -7.81 -1.58
C GLY A 129 -10.74 -6.48 -0.93
N LYS A 130 -10.29 -6.49 0.33
CA LYS A 130 -9.88 -5.28 1.07
C LYS A 130 -8.55 -5.51 1.77
N ILE A 131 -7.80 -4.44 1.95
CA ILE A 131 -6.54 -4.47 2.69
C ILE A 131 -6.85 -4.56 4.19
N VAL A 132 -6.27 -5.56 4.85
CA VAL A 132 -6.44 -5.76 6.31
C VAL A 132 -5.18 -5.38 7.09
N SER A 133 -4.02 -5.31 6.45
CA SER A 133 -2.76 -4.99 7.12
C SER A 133 -1.77 -4.38 6.13
N VAL A 134 -1.11 -3.32 6.57
CA VAL A 134 0.01 -2.70 5.86
C VAL A 134 1.15 -2.50 6.85
N VAL A 135 2.35 -2.96 6.50
CA VAL A 135 3.56 -2.72 7.30
C VAL A 135 4.65 -2.19 6.37
N GLY A 136 5.20 -1.04 6.71
CA GLY A 136 6.30 -0.45 5.97
C GLY A 136 7.66 -1.00 6.41
N TYR A 137 8.61 -1.04 5.49
CA TYR A 137 9.99 -1.43 5.72
C TYR A 137 10.90 -0.44 4.99
N TYR A 138 11.71 0.28 5.74
CA TYR A 138 12.62 1.27 5.18
C TYR A 138 13.74 1.56 6.18
N ASP A 139 14.78 2.21 5.71
CA ASP A 139 15.86 2.67 6.58
C ASP A 139 15.36 3.87 7.41
N THR A 140 14.99 3.60 8.66
CA THR A 140 14.43 4.63 9.55
C THR A 140 15.47 5.69 9.93
N VAL A 141 16.73 5.33 10.00
CA VAL A 141 17.82 6.28 10.29
C VAL A 141 18.02 7.20 9.09
N GLU A 142 18.07 6.65 7.89
CA GLU A 142 18.20 7.44 6.67
C GLU A 142 16.98 8.33 6.44
N PHE A 143 15.78 7.79 6.69
CA PHE A 143 14.54 8.57 6.60
C PHE A 143 14.57 9.77 7.53
N GLN A 144 14.97 9.57 8.80
CA GLN A 144 15.10 10.64 9.77
C GLN A 144 16.10 11.70 9.28
N ARG A 145 17.27 11.26 8.84
CA ARG A 145 18.31 12.16 8.34
C ARG A 145 17.82 13.00 7.15
N VAL A 146 17.10 12.37 6.22
CA VAL A 146 16.67 13.02 4.98
C VAL A 146 15.46 13.93 5.22
N PHE A 147 14.46 13.48 5.99
CA PHE A 147 13.18 14.17 6.10
C PHE A 147 13.04 14.98 7.39
N TRP A 148 13.65 14.56 8.49
CA TRP A 148 13.51 15.24 9.78
C TRP A 148 14.68 16.14 10.12
N ASP A 149 15.90 15.63 10.04
CA ASP A 149 17.09 16.42 10.37
C ASP A 149 17.37 17.51 9.34
N ALA A 150 16.79 17.36 8.16
CA ALA A 150 16.93 18.33 7.08
C ALA A 150 15.94 19.51 7.18
N VAL A 151 15.03 19.47 8.14
CA VAL A 151 13.99 20.52 8.32
C VAL A 151 14.51 21.71 9.10
#